data_cc1d5b3a74b073f8e62de90fe822d53e
#
_entry.id   cc1d5b3a74b073f8e62de90fe822d53e
#
_cell.length_a   1.000
_cell.length_b   1.000
_cell.length_c   1.000
_cell.angle_alpha   90.00
_cell.angle_beta   90.00
_cell.angle_gamma   90.00
#
_symmetry.space_group_name_H-M   'P 1'
#
loop_
_entity.id
_entity.type
_entity.pdbx_description
1 polymer ?
#
loop_
_entity_poly.entity_id
_entity_poly.type
_entity_poly.pdbx_seq_one_letter_code
_entity_poly.pdbx_strand_id
1 'polypeptide(L)'
;MRDDLRAEFKTEDTFSPLFGSLQKFLAERPEARKRVFALIDKREIAALAASSLIEGVEETLSKLSRGASLSLVTMQGRRASEGILRKFGLARLLPIRFTREDSLERSQQLRMAMSRLSAKRDEVLFVGDRLNDARSAAEVGVAVALISQRRQSEIRPDYQFGGIKEFKRYFLE
;
A
#
# COMPACT_ATOMS: atom_id res chain seq x y z
N MET A 1 -13.18 4.44 -12.86
CA MET A 1 -11.84 5.05 -12.66
C MET A 1 -10.96 4.94 -13.90
N ARG A 2 -10.67 3.73 -14.45
CA ARG A 2 -9.89 3.59 -15.69
C ARG A 2 -10.58 4.28 -16.88
N ASP A 3 -11.88 4.09 -17.01
CA ASP A 3 -12.68 4.73 -18.06
C ASP A 3 -12.73 6.25 -17.90
N ASP A 4 -12.79 6.75 -16.67
CA ASP A 4 -12.72 8.20 -16.41
C ASP A 4 -11.36 8.78 -16.88
N LEU A 5 -10.26 8.05 -16.63
CA LEU A 5 -8.93 8.45 -17.08
C LEU A 5 -8.83 8.43 -18.62
N ARG A 6 -9.36 7.39 -19.27
CA ARG A 6 -9.39 7.30 -20.74
C ARG A 6 -10.19 8.43 -21.36
N ALA A 7 -11.37 8.72 -20.81
CA ALA A 7 -12.23 9.81 -21.30
C ALA A 7 -11.56 11.19 -21.09
N GLU A 8 -11.01 11.43 -19.90
CA GLU A 8 -10.38 12.71 -19.55
C GLU A 8 -9.17 13.04 -20.43
N PHE A 9 -8.32 12.03 -20.70
CA PHE A 9 -7.08 12.23 -21.44
C PHE A 9 -7.16 11.81 -22.90
N LYS A 10 -8.34 11.39 -23.39
CA LYS A 10 -8.59 10.93 -24.76
C LYS A 10 -7.51 9.94 -25.24
N THR A 11 -7.25 8.91 -24.43
CA THR A 11 -6.18 7.94 -24.67
C THR A 11 -6.72 6.52 -24.81
N GLU A 12 -6.07 5.72 -25.63
CA GLU A 12 -6.33 4.29 -25.77
C GLU A 12 -5.66 3.43 -24.67
N ASP A 13 -4.86 4.03 -23.77
CA ASP A 13 -4.24 3.30 -22.67
C ASP A 13 -5.31 2.64 -21.79
N THR A 14 -5.16 1.35 -21.59
CA THR A 14 -6.09 0.56 -20.76
C THR A 14 -5.93 0.83 -19.27
N PHE A 15 -4.85 1.47 -18.85
CA PHE A 15 -4.43 1.63 -17.45
C PHE A 15 -4.49 0.31 -16.67
N SER A 16 -4.00 -0.78 -17.28
CA SER A 16 -3.96 -2.12 -16.67
C SER A 16 -2.56 -2.73 -16.76
N PRO A 17 -1.90 -3.00 -15.62
CA PRO A 17 -2.28 -2.64 -14.24
C PRO A 17 -2.24 -1.12 -14.00
N LEU A 18 -3.15 -0.62 -13.16
CA LEU A 18 -3.38 0.83 -13.05
C LEU A 18 -2.11 1.63 -12.78
N PHE A 19 -1.38 1.33 -11.71
CA PHE A 19 -0.24 2.16 -11.31
C PHE A 19 0.99 1.99 -12.21
N GLY A 20 1.23 0.80 -12.77
CA GLY A 20 2.28 0.59 -13.76
C GLY A 20 2.02 1.35 -15.06
N SER A 21 0.77 1.38 -15.54
CA SER A 21 0.39 2.18 -16.72
C SER A 21 0.45 3.67 -16.41
N LEU A 22 0.00 4.10 -15.22
CA LEU A 22 0.09 5.51 -14.80
C LEU A 22 1.52 6.00 -14.73
N GLN A 23 2.45 5.18 -14.27
CA GLN A 23 3.86 5.54 -14.21
C GLN A 23 4.41 5.86 -15.62
N LYS A 24 4.12 5.00 -16.61
CA LYS A 24 4.51 5.23 -18.01
C LYS A 24 3.83 6.47 -18.58
N PHE A 25 2.52 6.55 -18.44
CA PHE A 25 1.72 7.69 -18.93
C PHE A 25 2.20 9.04 -18.38
N LEU A 26 2.54 9.09 -17.08
CA LEU A 26 3.02 10.32 -16.44
C LEU A 26 4.49 10.61 -16.68
N ALA A 27 5.29 9.63 -17.11
CA ALA A 27 6.65 9.87 -17.59
C ALA A 27 6.63 10.66 -18.91
N GLU A 28 5.66 10.35 -19.79
CA GLU A 28 5.47 11.04 -21.07
C GLU A 28 4.71 12.36 -20.92
N ARG A 29 3.85 12.49 -19.90
CA ARG A 29 2.94 13.62 -19.67
C ARG A 29 2.97 14.08 -18.21
N PRO A 30 4.09 14.62 -17.72
CA PRO A 30 4.25 14.99 -16.32
C PRO A 30 3.26 16.05 -15.85
N GLU A 31 2.82 16.94 -16.75
CA GLU A 31 1.80 17.98 -16.50
C GLU A 31 0.42 17.40 -16.16
N ALA A 32 0.11 16.18 -16.62
CA ALA A 32 -1.15 15.49 -16.33
C ALA A 32 -1.25 14.99 -14.87
N ARG A 33 -0.13 14.91 -14.14
CA ARG A 33 -0.05 14.28 -12.79
C ARG A 33 -1.12 14.81 -11.84
N LYS A 34 -1.27 16.12 -11.74
CA LYS A 34 -2.22 16.74 -10.81
C LYS A 34 -3.67 16.33 -11.15
N ARG A 35 -4.03 16.33 -12.43
CA ARG A 35 -5.38 15.97 -12.90
C ARG A 35 -5.66 14.48 -12.71
N VAL A 36 -4.69 13.62 -13.06
CA VAL A 36 -4.78 12.16 -12.84
C VAL A 36 -5.03 11.86 -11.36
N PHE A 37 -4.22 12.44 -10.47
CA PHE A 37 -4.35 12.20 -9.04
C PHE A 37 -5.68 12.72 -8.48
N ALA A 38 -6.15 13.88 -8.94
CA ALA A 38 -7.44 14.42 -8.53
C ALA A 38 -8.63 13.51 -8.93
N LEU A 39 -8.60 12.92 -10.12
CA LEU A 39 -9.62 11.96 -10.58
C LEU A 39 -9.63 10.69 -9.71
N ILE A 40 -8.45 10.15 -9.42
CA ILE A 40 -8.35 8.96 -8.57
C ILE A 40 -8.79 9.27 -7.15
N ASP A 41 -8.34 10.40 -6.57
CA ASP A 41 -8.73 10.86 -5.23
C ASP A 41 -10.25 10.98 -5.08
N LYS A 42 -10.91 11.56 -6.07
CA LYS A 42 -12.37 11.68 -6.05
C LYS A 42 -13.06 10.33 -5.84
N ARG A 43 -12.58 9.27 -6.50
CA ARG A 43 -13.13 7.91 -6.38
C ARG A 43 -12.78 7.27 -5.05
N GLU A 44 -11.54 7.42 -4.60
CA GLU A 44 -11.09 6.86 -3.33
C GLU A 44 -11.79 7.51 -2.15
N ILE A 45 -11.94 8.84 -2.16
CA ILE A 45 -12.66 9.57 -1.11
C ILE A 45 -14.15 9.18 -1.09
N ALA A 46 -14.79 9.04 -2.23
CA ALA A 46 -16.17 8.60 -2.30
C ALA A 46 -16.37 7.19 -1.71
N ALA A 47 -15.37 6.32 -1.82
CA ALA A 47 -15.41 4.96 -1.28
C ALA A 47 -15.20 4.90 0.25
N LEU A 48 -14.72 5.98 0.89
CA LEU A 48 -14.45 5.98 2.34
C LEU A 48 -15.70 5.67 3.19
N ALA A 49 -16.86 6.17 2.79
CA ALA A 49 -18.10 5.96 3.54
C ALA A 49 -18.42 4.46 3.68
N ALA A 50 -18.27 3.71 2.60
CA ALA A 50 -18.55 2.27 2.53
C ALA A 50 -17.39 1.38 3.02
N SER A 51 -16.24 1.95 3.40
CA SER A 51 -15.11 1.16 3.88
C SER A 51 -15.36 0.61 5.28
N SER A 52 -14.91 -0.61 5.54
CA SER A 52 -14.90 -1.26 6.85
C SER A 52 -13.49 -1.70 7.23
N LEU A 53 -13.23 -1.79 8.53
CA LEU A 53 -11.99 -2.35 9.04
C LEU A 53 -12.13 -3.87 9.13
N ILE A 54 -11.10 -4.59 8.71
CA ILE A 54 -11.05 -6.04 8.89
C ILE A 54 -10.92 -6.33 10.40
N GLU A 55 -11.74 -7.27 10.90
CA GLU A 55 -11.73 -7.68 12.30
C GLU A 55 -10.33 -8.08 12.77
N GLY A 56 -9.92 -7.55 13.92
CA GLY A 56 -8.63 -7.84 14.56
C GLY A 56 -7.45 -6.98 14.08
N VAL A 57 -7.63 -6.14 13.03
CA VAL A 57 -6.53 -5.29 12.54
C VAL A 57 -6.09 -4.26 13.57
N GLU A 58 -7.04 -3.56 14.21
CA GLU A 58 -6.71 -2.54 15.22
C GLU A 58 -5.91 -3.14 16.39
N GLU A 59 -6.39 -4.26 16.94
CA GLU A 59 -5.71 -4.97 18.03
C GLU A 59 -4.31 -5.43 17.61
N THR A 60 -4.18 -5.98 16.39
CA THR A 60 -2.91 -6.45 15.85
C THR A 60 -1.90 -5.31 15.72
N LEU A 61 -2.30 -4.18 15.12
CA LEU A 61 -1.45 -3.01 14.98
C LEU A 61 -1.08 -2.41 16.35
N SER A 62 -2.03 -2.37 17.29
CA SER A 62 -1.77 -1.90 18.65
C SER A 62 -0.76 -2.78 19.39
N LYS A 63 -0.84 -4.10 19.25
CA LYS A 63 0.16 -5.03 19.84
C LYS A 63 1.53 -4.88 19.19
N LEU A 64 1.58 -4.83 17.83
CA LEU A 64 2.84 -4.65 17.09
C LEU A 64 3.54 -3.33 17.46
N SER A 65 2.79 -2.25 17.64
CA SER A 65 3.37 -0.93 17.95
C SER A 65 4.09 -0.84 19.30
N ARG A 66 3.92 -1.85 20.16
CA ARG A 66 4.65 -1.93 21.45
C ARG A 66 6.08 -2.41 21.29
N GLY A 67 6.37 -3.18 20.24
CA GLY A 67 7.70 -3.76 20.00
C GLY A 67 8.33 -3.35 18.67
N ALA A 68 7.59 -2.68 17.79
CA ALA A 68 8.06 -2.27 16.47
C ALA A 68 7.55 -0.89 16.05
N SER A 69 8.35 -0.18 15.27
CA SER A 69 7.92 1.03 14.59
C SER A 69 7.09 0.69 13.36
N LEU A 70 5.87 1.22 13.27
CA LEU A 70 4.97 0.94 12.17
C LEU A 70 4.98 2.08 11.14
N SER A 71 4.95 1.73 9.87
CA SER A 71 4.76 2.67 8.76
C SER A 71 3.76 2.13 7.75
N LEU A 72 3.12 3.04 7.01
CA LEU A 72 2.23 2.72 5.91
C LEU A 72 2.89 3.08 4.58
N VAL A 73 2.95 2.14 3.65
CA VAL A 73 3.23 2.41 2.24
C VAL A 73 2.02 2.00 1.41
N THR A 74 1.51 2.91 0.57
CA THR A 74 0.26 2.67 -0.15
C THR A 74 0.19 3.42 -1.48
N MET A 75 -0.48 2.79 -2.47
CA MET A 75 -0.84 3.45 -3.73
C MET A 75 -2.12 4.29 -3.63
N GLN A 76 -2.80 4.28 -2.50
CA GLN A 76 -3.88 5.24 -2.25
C GLN A 76 -3.33 6.66 -2.12
N GLY A 77 -4.15 7.64 -2.45
CA GLY A 77 -3.83 9.04 -2.26
C GLY A 77 -3.76 9.43 -0.78
N ARG A 78 -2.97 10.45 -0.49
CA ARG A 78 -2.75 10.95 0.88
C ARG A 78 -4.08 11.28 1.58
N ARG A 79 -4.98 12.00 0.90
CA ARG A 79 -6.29 12.38 1.46
C ARG A 79 -7.16 11.17 1.79
N ALA A 80 -7.19 10.15 0.92
CA ALA A 80 -7.96 8.94 1.13
C ALA A 80 -7.38 8.11 2.28
N SER A 81 -6.07 7.88 2.29
CA SER A 81 -5.40 7.11 3.36
C SER A 81 -5.53 7.79 4.71
N GLU A 82 -5.36 9.12 4.81
CA GLU A 82 -5.60 9.86 6.05
C GLU A 82 -7.06 9.78 6.50
N GLY A 83 -8.01 9.81 5.55
CA GLY A 83 -9.44 9.64 5.83
C GLY A 83 -9.73 8.27 6.45
N ILE A 84 -9.17 7.18 5.88
CA ILE A 84 -9.28 5.82 6.42
C ILE A 84 -8.68 5.74 7.83
N LEU A 85 -7.45 6.20 7.99
CA LEU A 85 -6.75 6.12 9.27
C LEU A 85 -7.47 6.90 10.37
N ARG A 86 -8.06 8.06 10.05
CA ARG A 86 -8.90 8.82 11.00
C ARG A 86 -10.21 8.11 11.31
N LYS A 87 -10.91 7.61 10.28
CA LYS A 87 -12.20 6.90 10.45
C LYS A 87 -12.08 5.73 11.42
N PHE A 88 -10.97 5.01 11.39
CA PHE A 88 -10.74 3.80 12.20
C PHE A 88 -9.79 4.01 13.38
N GLY A 89 -9.44 5.25 13.73
CA GLY A 89 -8.57 5.53 14.89
C GLY A 89 -7.11 5.09 14.77
N LEU A 90 -6.65 4.71 13.57
CA LEU A 90 -5.33 4.11 13.33
C LEU A 90 -4.20 5.13 13.11
N ALA A 91 -4.52 6.42 13.06
CA ALA A 91 -3.57 7.45 12.65
C ALA A 91 -2.34 7.54 13.57
N ARG A 92 -2.50 7.25 14.86
CA ARG A 92 -1.40 7.25 15.84
C ARG A 92 -0.49 6.02 15.72
N LEU A 93 -1.05 4.89 15.29
CA LEU A 93 -0.30 3.64 15.14
C LEU A 93 0.59 3.64 13.89
N LEU A 94 0.24 4.44 12.89
CA LEU A 94 0.92 4.54 11.59
C LEU A 94 1.37 5.99 11.33
N PRO A 95 2.33 6.53 12.10
CA PRO A 95 2.72 7.94 12.00
C PRO A 95 3.51 8.26 10.72
N ILE A 96 4.26 7.29 10.20
CA ILE A 96 5.06 7.41 8.98
C ILE A 96 4.27 6.82 7.82
N ARG A 97 4.03 7.62 6.77
CA ARG A 97 3.19 7.24 5.65
C ARG A 97 3.79 7.70 4.34
N PHE A 98 3.86 6.78 3.38
CA PHE A 98 4.22 7.07 2.01
C PHE A 98 3.08 6.65 1.09
N THR A 99 2.68 7.55 0.22
CA THR A 99 1.50 7.44 -0.63
C THR A 99 1.89 7.58 -2.10
N ARG A 100 0.96 7.47 -3.05
CA ARG A 100 1.27 7.66 -4.48
C ARG A 100 1.81 9.05 -4.81
N GLU A 101 1.52 10.06 -3.99
CA GLU A 101 2.09 11.40 -4.17
C GLU A 101 3.60 11.41 -3.96
N ASP A 102 4.09 10.54 -3.06
CA ASP A 102 5.51 10.41 -2.76
C ASP A 102 6.22 9.57 -3.84
N SER A 103 5.62 8.46 -4.26
CA SER A 103 6.11 7.63 -5.39
C SER A 103 5.01 6.73 -5.95
N LEU A 104 5.02 6.49 -7.28
CA LEU A 104 4.20 5.47 -7.94
C LEU A 104 4.86 4.07 -7.93
N GLU A 105 6.03 3.93 -7.32
CA GLU A 105 6.74 2.68 -7.15
C GLU A 105 6.70 2.23 -5.69
N ARG A 106 6.13 1.05 -5.44
CA ARG A 106 6.02 0.48 -4.10
C ARG A 106 7.39 0.21 -3.46
N SER A 107 8.34 -0.27 -4.24
CA SER A 107 9.72 -0.50 -3.79
C SER A 107 10.39 0.80 -3.34
N GLN A 108 10.14 1.91 -4.06
CA GLN A 108 10.65 3.21 -3.68
C GLN A 108 9.99 3.74 -2.39
N GLN A 109 8.67 3.61 -2.25
CA GLN A 109 7.98 3.95 -1.00
C GLN A 109 8.55 3.16 0.18
N LEU A 110 8.84 1.87 -0.01
CA LEU A 110 9.43 1.01 1.02
C LEU A 110 10.85 1.47 1.40
N ARG A 111 11.71 1.82 0.41
CA ARG A 111 13.03 2.40 0.68
C ARG A 111 12.93 3.72 1.46
N MET A 112 11.96 4.57 1.12
CA MET A 112 11.70 5.83 1.84
C MET A 112 11.27 5.57 3.29
N ALA A 113 10.41 4.58 3.52
CA ALA A 113 9.98 4.19 4.87
C ALA A 113 11.16 3.67 5.70
N MET A 114 11.99 2.80 5.14
CA MET A 114 13.21 2.31 5.78
C MET A 114 14.18 3.44 6.15
N SER A 115 14.44 4.34 5.20
CA SER A 115 15.29 5.52 5.43
C SER A 115 14.74 6.39 6.57
N ARG A 116 13.44 6.63 6.58
CA ARG A 116 12.77 7.45 7.61
C ARG A 116 12.83 6.82 9.01
N LEU A 117 12.85 5.48 9.06
CA LEU A 117 12.97 4.69 10.29
C LEU A 117 14.42 4.37 10.67
N SER A 118 15.38 4.70 9.81
CA SER A 118 16.79 4.28 9.93
C SER A 118 16.93 2.76 10.07
N ALA A 119 16.02 1.99 9.45
CA ALA A 119 15.94 0.55 9.56
C ALA A 119 16.79 -0.15 8.49
N LYS A 120 17.50 -1.21 8.86
CA LYS A 120 18.21 -2.10 7.95
C LYS A 120 17.25 -3.11 7.34
N ARG A 121 17.67 -3.79 6.28
CA ARG A 121 16.84 -4.76 5.55
C ARG A 121 16.39 -5.95 6.39
N ASP A 122 17.26 -6.44 7.23
CA ASP A 122 17.05 -7.57 8.16
C ASP A 122 16.18 -7.19 9.37
N GLU A 123 15.92 -5.90 9.58
CA GLU A 123 15.05 -5.39 10.65
C GLU A 123 13.62 -5.10 10.16
N VAL A 124 13.33 -5.33 8.86
CA VAL A 124 12.06 -4.94 8.25
C VAL A 124 11.24 -6.16 7.81
N LEU A 125 10.01 -6.21 8.26
CA LEU A 125 8.97 -7.09 7.71
C LEU A 125 7.96 -6.25 6.94
N PHE A 126 7.86 -6.47 5.63
CA PHE A 126 6.82 -5.85 4.81
C PHE A 126 5.58 -6.73 4.81
N VAL A 127 4.43 -6.17 5.23
CA VAL A 127 3.15 -6.91 5.26
C VAL A 127 2.26 -6.39 4.14
N GLY A 128 1.78 -7.29 3.30
CA GLY A 128 0.91 -6.97 2.16
C GLY A 128 -0.11 -8.06 1.85
N ASP A 129 -0.92 -7.84 0.81
CA ASP A 129 -1.97 -8.76 0.40
C ASP A 129 -1.85 -9.23 -1.07
N ARG A 130 -0.89 -8.67 -1.81
CA ARG A 130 -0.76 -8.87 -3.25
C ARG A 130 0.63 -9.32 -3.68
N LEU A 131 0.68 -9.98 -4.83
CA LEU A 131 1.93 -10.39 -5.46
C LEU A 131 2.89 -9.22 -5.68
N ASN A 132 2.37 -8.03 -6.02
CA ASN A 132 3.20 -6.83 -6.18
C ASN A 132 3.87 -6.38 -4.88
N ASP A 133 3.30 -6.70 -3.73
CA ASP A 133 3.94 -6.42 -2.44
C ASP A 133 5.14 -7.35 -2.25
N ALA A 134 5.00 -8.64 -2.55
CA ALA A 134 6.11 -9.58 -2.51
C ALA A 134 7.23 -9.22 -3.53
N ARG A 135 6.86 -8.79 -4.75
CA ARG A 135 7.84 -8.31 -5.75
C ARG A 135 8.61 -7.10 -5.24
N SER A 136 7.91 -6.13 -4.66
CA SER A 136 8.53 -4.91 -4.12
C SER A 136 9.45 -5.22 -2.93
N ALA A 137 9.05 -6.14 -2.04
CA ALA A 137 9.89 -6.60 -0.94
C ALA A 137 11.17 -7.29 -1.45
N ALA A 138 11.04 -8.20 -2.40
CA ALA A 138 12.17 -8.90 -3.02
C ALA A 138 13.14 -7.92 -3.71
N GLU A 139 12.63 -6.92 -4.42
CA GLU A 139 13.45 -5.88 -5.07
C GLU A 139 14.24 -5.04 -4.06
N VAL A 140 13.66 -4.79 -2.89
CA VAL A 140 14.32 -4.04 -1.81
C VAL A 140 15.23 -4.95 -0.97
N GLY A 141 14.96 -6.25 -0.94
CA GLY A 141 15.70 -7.24 -0.16
C GLY A 141 15.27 -7.27 1.30
N VAL A 142 13.95 -7.13 1.57
CA VAL A 142 13.36 -7.24 2.91
C VAL A 142 12.44 -8.44 2.98
N ALA A 143 12.24 -8.97 4.19
CA ALA A 143 11.28 -10.05 4.42
C ALA A 143 9.85 -9.59 4.14
N VAL A 144 9.01 -10.51 3.62
CA VAL A 144 7.60 -10.24 3.31
C VAL A 144 6.67 -11.26 3.93
N ALA A 145 5.59 -10.75 4.55
CA ALA A 145 4.44 -11.53 4.97
C ALA A 145 3.23 -11.19 4.08
N LEU A 146 2.70 -12.16 3.36
CA LEU A 146 1.46 -11.98 2.60
C LEU A 146 0.27 -12.48 3.40
N ILE A 147 -0.75 -11.63 3.55
CA ILE A 147 -2.03 -11.98 4.16
C ILE A 147 -3.04 -12.16 3.02
N SER A 148 -3.13 -13.36 2.48
CA SER A 148 -3.98 -13.69 1.33
C SER A 148 -4.35 -15.17 1.33
N GLN A 149 -5.62 -15.48 1.07
CA GLN A 149 -6.08 -16.86 0.87
C GLN A 149 -5.59 -17.46 -0.46
N ARG A 150 -5.19 -16.62 -1.41
CA ARG A 150 -4.67 -17.09 -2.70
C ARG A 150 -3.20 -17.42 -2.57
N ARG A 151 -2.83 -18.67 -2.80
CA ARG A 151 -1.42 -19.04 -2.97
C ARG A 151 -0.87 -18.39 -4.24
N GLN A 152 0.23 -17.68 -4.09
CA GLN A 152 0.93 -17.05 -5.22
C GLN A 152 2.02 -18.02 -5.69
N SER A 153 1.97 -18.43 -6.97
CA SER A 153 2.92 -19.40 -7.53
C SER A 153 4.20 -18.80 -8.08
N GLU A 154 4.18 -17.50 -8.41
CA GLU A 154 5.32 -16.84 -9.11
C GLU A 154 6.43 -16.36 -8.17
N ILE A 155 6.09 -15.95 -6.97
CA ILE A 155 7.06 -15.50 -5.96
C ILE A 155 6.66 -16.10 -4.61
N ARG A 156 7.58 -16.81 -3.99
CA ARG A 156 7.38 -17.36 -2.66
C ARG A 156 7.64 -16.26 -1.61
N PRO A 157 6.65 -15.84 -0.82
CA PRO A 157 6.87 -14.94 0.30
C PRO A 157 7.60 -15.68 1.43
N ASP A 158 8.27 -14.94 2.32
CA ASP A 158 8.89 -15.52 3.51
C ASP A 158 7.83 -16.10 4.45
N TYR A 159 6.69 -15.41 4.56
CA TYR A 159 5.53 -15.85 5.34
C TYR A 159 4.25 -15.68 4.54
N GLN A 160 3.31 -16.64 4.70
CA GLN A 160 1.98 -16.52 4.10
C GLN A 160 0.92 -16.95 5.10
N PHE A 161 -0.13 -16.12 5.23
CA PHE A 161 -1.24 -16.31 6.14
C PHE A 161 -2.57 -16.18 5.39
N GLY A 162 -3.55 -17.00 5.73
CA GLY A 162 -4.90 -16.92 5.18
C GLY A 162 -5.71 -15.71 5.67
N GLY A 163 -5.29 -15.06 6.76
CA GLY A 163 -5.92 -13.89 7.32
C GLY A 163 -5.16 -13.30 8.51
N ILE A 164 -5.66 -12.16 9.00
CA ILE A 164 -5.03 -11.43 10.11
C ILE A 164 -4.98 -12.23 11.41
N LYS A 165 -5.92 -13.15 11.66
CA LYS A 165 -5.94 -14.01 12.85
C LYS A 165 -4.74 -14.97 12.88
N GLU A 166 -4.38 -15.54 11.72
CA GLU A 166 -3.20 -16.41 11.62
C GLU A 166 -1.90 -15.64 11.78
N PHE A 167 -1.81 -14.46 11.12
CA PHE A 167 -0.67 -13.56 11.27
C PHE A 167 -0.45 -13.16 12.72
N LYS A 168 -1.53 -12.76 13.43
CA LYS A 168 -1.49 -12.37 14.84
C LYS A 168 -0.99 -13.52 15.71
N ARG A 169 -1.53 -14.74 15.53
CA ARG A 169 -1.11 -15.91 16.29
C ARG A 169 0.37 -16.22 16.11
N TYR A 170 0.91 -16.06 14.91
CA TYR A 170 2.30 -16.39 14.62
C TYR A 170 3.30 -15.37 15.20
N PHE A 171 2.99 -14.07 15.14
CA PHE A 171 3.94 -13.02 15.51
C PHE A 171 3.71 -12.44 16.92
N LEU A 172 2.56 -12.66 17.54
CA LEU A 172 2.14 -11.96 18.75
C LEU A 172 1.64 -12.86 19.89
N GLU A 173 1.50 -14.15 19.64
CA GLU A 173 1.11 -15.19 20.61
C GLU A 173 2.13 -16.32 20.65
#